data_d0af3732e406d84501fc536431cfd383
#
_entry.id   d0af3732e406d84501fc536431cfd383
#
_cell.length_a   1.000
_cell.length_b   1.000
_cell.length_c   1.000
_cell.angle_alpha   90.00
_cell.angle_beta   90.00
_cell.angle_gamma   90.00
#
_symmetry.space_group_name_H-M   'P 1'
#
loop_
_entity.id
_entity.type
_entity.pdbx_description
1 polymer ?
#
loop_
_entity_poly.entity_id
_entity_poly.type
_entity_poly.pdbx_seq_one_letter_code
_entity_poly.pdbx_strand_id
1 'polypeptide(L)'
;MKNSISLKLRLQFLAVLFLITASFKGFGAAPAKQQYYELKIYHIANNLQESRVDAYLKDAYLPALHRAGIPTVGVFKPVEADTASGKLIYVFVPFKTIDEFMQLAGLLEKDKVYAEAGKSFIDAAYDDPPYKRHESILLKAFMNMPQFVAPEFSTLPSERIYEMRSYESATEAKAVKKREMFNQGGEIALFETLKFN
;
A
#
# COMPACT_ATOMS: atom_id res chain seq x y z
N MET A 1 27.15 -44.06 52.38
CA MET A 1 26.68 -44.35 50.99
C MET A 1 25.29 -43.80 50.72
N LYS A 2 24.90 -42.60 51.16
CA LYS A 2 23.52 -42.05 50.97
C LYS A 2 23.43 -40.86 50.01
N ASN A 3 24.54 -40.32 49.49
CA ASN A 3 24.50 -39.06 48.75
C ASN A 3 24.71 -39.14 47.22
N SER A 4 25.06 -40.33 46.67
CA SER A 4 25.36 -40.43 45.24
C SER A 4 24.10 -40.58 44.34
N ILE A 5 23.05 -41.18 44.90
CA ILE A 5 21.78 -41.38 44.17
C ILE A 5 21.02 -40.04 43.99
N SER A 6 21.09 -39.18 45.00
CA SER A 6 20.48 -37.84 44.97
C SER A 6 21.09 -36.93 43.91
N LEU A 7 22.39 -37.01 43.66
CA LEU A 7 23.07 -36.15 42.67
C LEU A 7 22.73 -36.56 41.23
N LYS A 8 22.71 -37.87 40.95
CA LYS A 8 22.34 -38.39 39.62
C LYS A 8 20.89 -38.07 39.28
N LEU A 9 19.98 -38.19 40.25
CA LEU A 9 18.55 -37.84 40.05
C LEU A 9 18.35 -36.33 39.81
N ARG A 10 19.10 -35.46 40.48
CA ARG A 10 19.07 -34.01 40.28
C ARG A 10 19.64 -33.60 38.91
N LEU A 11 20.71 -34.27 38.43
CA LEU A 11 21.26 -34.04 37.10
C LEU A 11 20.28 -34.46 35.99
N GLN A 12 19.57 -35.57 36.16
CA GLN A 12 18.55 -36.03 35.22
C GLN A 12 17.35 -35.06 35.17
N PHE A 13 16.90 -34.54 36.30
CA PHE A 13 15.83 -33.55 36.36
C PHE A 13 16.25 -32.22 35.71
N LEU A 14 17.49 -31.78 35.88
CA LEU A 14 18.04 -30.59 35.25
C LEU A 14 18.17 -30.76 33.70
N ALA A 15 18.58 -31.95 33.24
CA ALA A 15 18.66 -32.25 31.81
C ALA A 15 17.30 -32.33 31.15
N VAL A 16 16.26 -32.86 31.80
CA VAL A 16 14.89 -32.89 31.28
C VAL A 16 14.28 -31.50 31.28
N LEU A 17 14.54 -30.67 32.29
CA LEU A 17 14.09 -29.28 32.31
C LEU A 17 14.74 -28.44 31.22
N PHE A 18 16.02 -28.66 30.91
CA PHE A 18 16.73 -27.98 29.81
C PHE A 18 16.24 -28.42 28.42
N LEU A 19 15.84 -29.70 28.25
CA LEU A 19 15.24 -30.20 27.01
C LEU A 19 13.84 -29.64 26.76
N ILE A 20 13.04 -29.40 27.82
CA ILE A 20 11.71 -28.79 27.69
C ILE A 20 11.80 -27.32 27.32
N THR A 21 12.82 -26.57 27.79
CA THR A 21 13.01 -25.17 27.41
C THR A 21 13.60 -24.98 26.01
N ALA A 22 14.28 -25.99 25.45
CA ALA A 22 14.82 -25.95 24.10
C ALA A 22 13.74 -26.15 23.00
N SER A 23 12.57 -26.70 23.36
CA SER A 23 11.46 -26.98 22.43
C SER A 23 10.55 -25.75 22.16
N PHE A 24 10.79 -24.62 22.82
CA PHE A 24 10.00 -23.40 22.63
C PHE A 24 10.56 -22.40 21.59
N LYS A 25 11.44 -22.85 20.70
CA LYS A 25 11.88 -22.05 19.56
C LYS A 25 11.08 -22.41 18.32
N GLY A 26 9.89 -21.87 18.22
CA GLY A 26 9.04 -22.05 17.05
C GLY A 26 7.72 -21.30 17.08
N PHE A 27 7.64 -20.19 17.82
CA PHE A 27 6.59 -19.21 17.51
C PHE A 27 7.05 -18.48 16.23
N GLY A 28 6.72 -19.07 15.09
CA GLY A 28 6.77 -18.35 13.85
C GLY A 28 5.99 -17.03 14.05
N ALA A 29 6.62 -15.91 13.77
CA ALA A 29 5.93 -14.61 13.79
C ALA A 29 4.62 -14.77 13.01
N ALA A 30 3.51 -14.33 13.59
CA ALA A 30 2.24 -14.34 12.87
C ALA A 30 2.44 -13.65 11.52
N PRO A 31 1.89 -14.19 10.43
CA PRO A 31 2.07 -13.59 9.11
C PRO A 31 1.64 -12.13 9.17
N ALA A 32 2.44 -11.25 8.56
CA ALA A 32 2.16 -9.82 8.55
C ALA A 32 0.76 -9.57 7.96
N LYS A 33 0.00 -8.70 8.61
CA LYS A 33 -1.36 -8.38 8.17
C LYS A 33 -1.30 -7.64 6.83
N GLN A 34 -2.04 -8.12 5.85
CA GLN A 34 -2.11 -7.51 4.52
C GLN A 34 -2.73 -6.12 4.60
N GLN A 35 -2.10 -5.15 3.97
CA GLN A 35 -2.60 -3.79 3.77
C GLN A 35 -3.62 -3.72 2.63
N TYR A 36 -4.30 -2.58 2.56
CA TYR A 36 -5.19 -2.21 1.48
C TYR A 36 -4.66 -0.95 0.80
N TYR A 37 -5.01 -0.77 -0.46
CA TYR A 37 -4.61 0.40 -1.23
C TYR A 37 -5.81 0.95 -1.96
N GLU A 38 -5.92 2.27 -2.04
CA GLU A 38 -6.80 2.92 -2.98
C GLU A 38 -5.95 3.46 -4.14
N LEU A 39 -6.31 3.09 -5.36
CA LEU A 39 -5.81 3.73 -6.56
C LEU A 39 -6.90 4.65 -7.09
N LYS A 40 -6.70 5.97 -6.91
CA LYS A 40 -7.55 6.99 -7.53
C LYS A 40 -7.00 7.33 -8.90
N ILE A 41 -7.89 7.47 -9.89
CA ILE A 41 -7.51 7.85 -11.25
C ILE A 41 -8.39 9.04 -11.66
N TYR A 42 -7.76 10.18 -11.93
CA TYR A 42 -8.42 11.35 -12.50
C TYR A 42 -8.20 11.38 -14.00
N HIS A 43 -9.29 11.39 -14.75
CA HIS A 43 -9.28 11.59 -16.20
C HIS A 43 -9.36 13.08 -16.50
N ILE A 44 -8.39 13.63 -17.19
CA ILE A 44 -8.18 15.04 -17.43
C ILE A 44 -8.47 15.39 -18.90
N ALA A 45 -9.26 16.42 -19.16
CA ALA A 45 -9.57 16.85 -20.51
C ALA A 45 -8.54 17.85 -21.07
N ASN A 46 -7.96 18.69 -20.21
CA ASN A 46 -7.11 19.81 -20.62
C ASN A 46 -6.16 20.24 -19.49
N ASN A 47 -5.24 21.13 -19.80
CA ASN A 47 -4.23 21.60 -18.84
C ASN A 47 -4.83 22.40 -17.66
N LEU A 48 -5.99 23.03 -17.84
CA LEU A 48 -6.66 23.74 -16.75
C LEU A 48 -7.15 22.76 -15.68
N GLN A 49 -7.81 21.68 -16.10
CA GLN A 49 -8.21 20.62 -15.19
C GLN A 49 -6.99 19.96 -14.52
N GLU A 50 -5.93 19.71 -15.27
CA GLU A 50 -4.68 19.17 -14.71
C GLU A 50 -4.15 20.06 -13.60
N SER A 51 -4.01 21.37 -13.85
CA SER A 51 -3.54 22.32 -12.84
C SER A 51 -4.46 22.39 -11.61
N ARG A 52 -5.77 22.26 -11.79
CA ARG A 52 -6.75 22.25 -10.68
C ARG A 52 -6.61 20.99 -9.82
N VAL A 53 -6.45 19.83 -10.45
CA VAL A 53 -6.20 18.58 -9.69
C VAL A 53 -4.85 18.65 -8.97
N ASP A 54 -3.79 19.12 -9.61
CA ASP A 54 -2.47 19.29 -9.00
C ASP A 54 -2.53 20.20 -7.77
N ALA A 55 -3.17 21.36 -7.88
CA ALA A 55 -3.35 22.29 -6.77
C ALA A 55 -4.15 21.64 -5.61
N TYR A 56 -5.27 21.00 -5.93
CA TYR A 56 -6.06 20.29 -4.94
C TYR A 56 -5.28 19.19 -4.22
N LEU A 57 -4.56 18.35 -4.97
CA LEU A 57 -3.74 17.30 -4.37
C LEU A 57 -2.67 17.89 -3.47
N LYS A 58 -1.92 18.88 -3.95
CA LYS A 58 -0.80 19.51 -3.24
C LYS A 58 -1.25 20.27 -1.98
N ASP A 59 -2.29 21.09 -2.10
CA ASP A 59 -2.61 22.10 -1.09
C ASP A 59 -3.71 21.64 -0.13
N ALA A 60 -4.55 20.66 -0.51
CA ALA A 60 -5.66 20.17 0.29
C ALA A 60 -5.56 18.67 0.63
N TYR A 61 -5.56 17.79 -0.38
CA TYR A 61 -5.76 16.37 -0.16
C TYR A 61 -4.58 15.69 0.51
N LEU A 62 -3.35 15.86 0.00
CA LEU A 62 -2.16 15.24 0.60
C LEU A 62 -1.92 15.73 2.04
N PRO A 63 -2.00 17.04 2.35
CA PRO A 63 -1.92 17.50 3.74
C PRO A 63 -3.00 16.90 4.66
N ALA A 64 -4.22 16.71 4.14
CA ALA A 64 -5.29 16.09 4.91
C ALA A 64 -5.04 14.60 5.18
N LEU A 65 -4.53 13.85 4.20
CA LEU A 65 -4.12 12.46 4.39
C LEU A 65 -3.02 12.34 5.44
N HIS A 66 -2.03 13.24 5.43
CA HIS A 66 -0.99 13.25 6.46
C HIS A 66 -1.59 13.49 7.85
N ARG A 67 -2.55 14.42 8.00
CA ARG A 67 -3.26 14.63 9.28
C ARG A 67 -4.11 13.44 9.69
N ALA A 68 -4.64 12.70 8.72
CA ALA A 68 -5.37 11.45 8.97
C ALA A 68 -4.46 10.25 9.31
N GLY A 69 -3.12 10.44 9.38
CA GLY A 69 -2.17 9.39 9.74
C GLY A 69 -1.68 8.54 8.56
N ILE A 70 -1.87 9.01 7.32
CA ILE A 70 -1.39 8.38 6.08
C ILE A 70 -0.22 9.21 5.53
N PRO A 71 1.04 8.97 5.98
CA PRO A 71 2.16 9.84 5.68
C PRO A 71 2.77 9.63 4.28
N THR A 72 2.53 8.47 3.67
CA THR A 72 3.14 8.10 2.39
C THR A 72 2.06 7.93 1.34
N VAL A 73 2.04 8.80 0.35
CA VAL A 73 1.08 8.79 -0.75
C VAL A 73 1.85 9.03 -2.05
N GLY A 74 1.56 8.23 -3.08
CA GLY A 74 2.15 8.39 -4.41
C GLY A 74 1.22 9.20 -5.33
N VAL A 75 1.77 10.17 -6.07
CA VAL A 75 1.07 10.84 -7.16
C VAL A 75 1.89 10.66 -8.43
N PHE A 76 1.28 10.11 -9.46
CA PHE A 76 1.96 9.76 -10.69
C PHE A 76 1.20 10.27 -11.90
N LYS A 77 1.93 10.60 -12.95
CA LYS A 77 1.39 10.96 -14.25
C LYS A 77 2.03 10.08 -15.32
N PRO A 78 1.32 9.73 -16.40
CA PRO A 78 1.94 9.08 -17.55
C PRO A 78 3.14 9.86 -18.06
N VAL A 79 4.16 9.16 -18.56
CA VAL A 79 5.26 9.82 -19.28
C VAL A 79 4.72 10.46 -20.58
N GLU A 80 5.29 11.56 -21.02
CA GLU A 80 4.79 12.31 -22.18
C GLU A 80 4.67 11.48 -23.47
N ALA A 81 5.51 10.45 -23.62
CA ALA A 81 5.47 9.54 -24.76
C ALA A 81 4.27 8.57 -24.73
N ASP A 82 3.63 8.35 -23.57
CA ASP A 82 2.47 7.50 -23.44
C ASP A 82 1.17 8.27 -23.67
N THR A 83 0.76 8.34 -24.91
CA THR A 83 -0.50 9.00 -25.32
C THR A 83 -1.70 8.07 -25.30
N ALA A 84 -1.51 6.76 -25.16
CA ALA A 84 -2.57 5.75 -25.25
C ALA A 84 -3.62 5.89 -24.15
N SER A 85 -3.20 6.25 -22.94
CA SER A 85 -4.07 6.41 -21.77
C SER A 85 -4.74 7.79 -21.68
N GLY A 86 -4.35 8.77 -22.53
CA GLY A 86 -4.78 10.16 -22.38
C GLY A 86 -4.13 10.85 -21.17
N LYS A 87 -4.69 11.99 -20.77
CA LYS A 87 -4.21 12.71 -19.60
C LYS A 87 -4.81 12.11 -18.33
N LEU A 88 -4.00 11.42 -17.56
CA LEU A 88 -4.38 10.77 -16.31
C LEU A 88 -3.51 11.27 -15.15
N ILE A 89 -4.10 11.32 -13.96
CA ILE A 89 -3.37 11.50 -12.71
C ILE A 89 -3.74 10.34 -11.79
N TYR A 90 -2.74 9.59 -11.34
CA TYR A 90 -2.91 8.47 -10.43
C TYR A 90 -2.51 8.89 -9.02
N VAL A 91 -3.34 8.53 -8.04
CA VAL A 91 -3.02 8.73 -6.61
C VAL A 91 -3.11 7.38 -5.91
N PHE A 92 -1.98 6.93 -5.38
CA PHE A 92 -1.86 5.68 -4.64
C PHE A 92 -1.84 5.97 -3.15
N VAL A 93 -2.83 5.45 -2.42
CA VAL A 93 -3.02 5.69 -0.99
C VAL A 93 -3.00 4.37 -0.24
N PRO A 94 -1.97 4.08 0.59
CA PRO A 94 -1.91 2.87 1.40
C PRO A 94 -2.69 3.02 2.71
N PHE A 95 -3.38 1.95 3.11
CA PHE A 95 -4.13 1.83 4.37
C PHE A 95 -3.68 0.58 5.13
N LYS A 96 -3.50 0.70 6.43
CA LYS A 96 -3.17 -0.47 7.28
C LYS A 96 -4.33 -1.45 7.38
N THR A 97 -5.57 -0.96 7.31
CA THR A 97 -6.80 -1.76 7.43
C THR A 97 -7.86 -1.25 6.47
N ILE A 98 -8.84 -2.10 6.18
CA ILE A 98 -10.02 -1.71 5.41
C ILE A 98 -10.84 -0.64 6.15
N ASP A 99 -10.84 -0.66 7.49
CA ASP A 99 -11.58 0.32 8.30
C ASP A 99 -10.98 1.72 8.15
N GLU A 100 -9.66 1.86 8.04
CA GLU A 100 -9.02 3.16 7.74
C GLU A 100 -9.51 3.72 6.41
N PHE A 101 -9.60 2.89 5.37
CA PHE A 101 -10.17 3.29 4.08
C PHE A 101 -11.62 3.76 4.24
N MET A 102 -12.46 2.97 4.91
CA MET A 102 -13.89 3.27 5.09
C MET A 102 -14.14 4.54 5.92
N GLN A 103 -13.24 4.87 6.84
CA GLN A 103 -13.37 6.04 7.72
C GLN A 103 -12.83 7.33 7.09
N LEU A 104 -11.96 7.23 6.07
CA LEU A 104 -11.27 8.39 5.50
C LEU A 104 -12.23 9.48 5.03
N ALA A 105 -13.29 9.14 4.32
CA ALA A 105 -14.26 10.11 3.82
C ALA A 105 -14.86 10.95 4.96
N GLY A 106 -15.26 10.31 6.07
CA GLY A 106 -15.81 11.00 7.23
C GLY A 106 -14.78 11.81 8.02
N LEU A 107 -13.49 11.46 7.94
CA LEU A 107 -12.40 12.27 8.50
C LEU A 107 -12.18 13.54 7.67
N LEU A 108 -12.15 13.41 6.34
CA LEU A 108 -11.98 14.53 5.42
C LEU A 108 -13.16 15.52 5.50
N GLU A 109 -14.39 15.02 5.62
CA GLU A 109 -15.59 15.84 5.77
C GLU A 109 -15.54 16.75 7.01
N LYS A 110 -14.90 16.30 8.09
CA LYS A 110 -14.72 17.06 9.34
C LYS A 110 -13.48 17.94 9.35
N ASP A 111 -12.57 17.79 8.40
CA ASP A 111 -11.33 18.55 8.32
C ASP A 111 -11.58 19.93 7.67
N LYS A 112 -11.74 20.95 8.51
CA LYS A 112 -11.97 22.33 8.05
C LYS A 112 -10.83 22.89 7.22
N VAL A 113 -9.59 22.48 7.49
CA VAL A 113 -8.41 22.93 6.73
C VAL A 113 -8.47 22.34 5.33
N TYR A 114 -8.83 21.05 5.21
CA TYR A 114 -9.06 20.40 3.93
C TYR A 114 -10.20 21.08 3.14
N ALA A 115 -11.33 21.31 3.78
CA ALA A 115 -12.49 21.93 3.14
C ALA A 115 -12.17 23.33 2.61
N GLU A 116 -11.47 24.16 3.39
CA GLU A 116 -11.08 25.51 2.98
C GLU A 116 -10.03 25.49 1.85
N ALA A 117 -8.96 24.74 2.00
CA ALA A 117 -7.90 24.66 1.00
C ALA A 117 -8.37 23.99 -0.31
N GLY A 118 -9.29 23.03 -0.21
CA GLY A 118 -9.86 22.30 -1.34
C GLY A 118 -11.09 22.93 -1.97
N LYS A 119 -11.60 24.06 -1.43
CA LYS A 119 -12.91 24.61 -1.75
C LYS A 119 -13.17 24.75 -3.26
N SER A 120 -12.25 25.32 -4.02
CA SER A 120 -12.38 25.53 -5.46
C SER A 120 -12.52 24.24 -6.27
N PHE A 121 -12.05 23.13 -5.71
CA PHE A 121 -12.16 21.80 -6.31
C PHE A 121 -13.38 21.04 -5.79
N ILE A 122 -13.62 21.08 -4.49
CA ILE A 122 -14.70 20.34 -3.80
C ILE A 122 -16.07 20.92 -4.18
N ASP A 123 -16.18 22.26 -4.20
CA ASP A 123 -17.41 22.99 -4.50
C ASP A 123 -17.47 23.44 -5.98
N ALA A 124 -16.73 22.79 -6.87
CA ALA A 124 -16.71 23.15 -8.28
C ALA A 124 -18.13 23.08 -8.89
N ALA A 125 -18.45 24.06 -9.74
CA ALA A 125 -19.74 24.11 -10.41
C ALA A 125 -19.92 22.94 -11.38
N TYR A 126 -21.15 22.51 -11.57
CA TYR A 126 -21.48 21.37 -12.44
C TYR A 126 -21.02 21.57 -13.90
N ASP A 127 -21.09 22.78 -14.39
CA ASP A 127 -20.71 23.18 -15.75
C ASP A 127 -19.21 23.52 -15.90
N ASP A 128 -18.44 23.53 -14.78
CA ASP A 128 -16.99 23.71 -14.75
C ASP A 128 -16.30 22.62 -13.89
N PRO A 129 -16.40 21.34 -14.27
CA PRO A 129 -15.86 20.25 -13.48
C PRO A 129 -14.32 20.24 -13.49
N PRO A 130 -13.67 19.93 -12.35
CA PRO A 130 -12.21 19.93 -12.25
C PRO A 130 -11.55 18.70 -12.91
N TYR A 131 -12.30 17.73 -13.38
CA TYR A 131 -11.87 16.55 -14.12
C TYR A 131 -13.04 16.00 -14.94
N LYS A 132 -12.78 15.12 -15.90
CA LYS A 132 -13.82 14.43 -16.69
C LYS A 132 -14.47 13.28 -15.94
N ARG A 133 -13.64 12.49 -15.29
CA ARG A 133 -14.04 11.26 -14.59
C ARG A 133 -13.06 11.00 -13.46
N HIS A 134 -13.57 10.41 -12.41
CA HIS A 134 -12.78 9.92 -11.28
C HIS A 134 -13.11 8.44 -11.06
N GLU A 135 -12.06 7.64 -10.83
CA GLU A 135 -12.17 6.24 -10.42
C GLU A 135 -11.53 6.06 -9.05
N SER A 136 -12.10 5.17 -8.25
CA SER A 136 -11.55 4.72 -6.97
C SER A 136 -11.54 3.19 -6.99
N ILE A 137 -10.35 2.60 -6.98
CA ILE A 137 -10.12 1.16 -7.07
C ILE A 137 -9.51 0.69 -5.76
N LEU A 138 -10.25 -0.17 -5.04
CA LEU A 138 -9.75 -0.77 -3.82
C LEU A 138 -8.94 -2.03 -4.14
N LEU A 139 -7.70 -2.05 -3.66
CA LEU A 139 -6.76 -3.15 -3.83
C LEU A 139 -6.42 -3.75 -2.46
N LYS A 140 -6.04 -5.02 -2.47
CA LYS A 140 -5.49 -5.71 -1.30
C LYS A 140 -4.09 -6.19 -1.62
N ALA A 141 -3.16 -5.98 -0.69
CA ALA A 141 -1.78 -6.44 -0.80
C ALA A 141 -1.69 -7.93 -1.10
N PHE A 142 -0.65 -8.36 -1.81
CA PHE A 142 -0.32 -9.78 -1.96
C PHE A 142 0.05 -10.40 -0.61
N MET A 143 -0.16 -11.70 -0.48
CA MET A 143 0.15 -12.43 0.76
C MET A 143 1.65 -12.38 1.08
N ASN A 144 2.48 -12.52 0.06
CA ASN A 144 3.94 -12.51 0.20
C ASN A 144 4.58 -11.12 0.08
N MET A 145 3.76 -10.09 -0.21
CA MET A 145 4.13 -8.68 -0.11
C MET A 145 3.01 -7.94 0.64
N PRO A 146 2.84 -8.22 1.94
CA PRO A 146 1.65 -7.80 2.68
C PRO A 146 1.61 -6.32 3.02
N GLN A 147 2.74 -5.61 2.92
CA GLN A 147 2.88 -4.22 3.29
C GLN A 147 3.58 -3.43 2.18
N PHE A 148 3.15 -2.20 2.01
CA PHE A 148 3.83 -1.26 1.14
C PHE A 148 5.13 -0.79 1.79
N VAL A 149 6.21 -0.87 1.03
CA VAL A 149 7.51 -0.31 1.38
C VAL A 149 7.84 0.74 0.33
N ALA A 150 7.99 1.99 0.76
CA ALA A 150 8.39 3.05 -0.15
C ALA A 150 9.84 2.79 -0.61
N PRO A 151 10.11 2.78 -1.92
CA PRO A 151 11.46 2.57 -2.41
C PRO A 151 12.39 3.73 -2.01
N GLU A 152 13.60 3.40 -1.58
CA GLU A 152 14.63 4.38 -1.25
C GLU A 152 15.51 4.63 -2.49
N PHE A 153 15.47 5.83 -3.03
CA PHE A 153 16.27 6.22 -4.18
C PHE A 153 17.23 7.36 -3.82
N SER A 154 18.45 7.27 -4.33
CA SER A 154 19.43 8.37 -4.30
C SER A 154 19.23 9.40 -5.43
N THR A 155 18.43 9.07 -6.44
CA THR A 155 18.14 9.94 -7.60
C THR A 155 17.11 11.02 -7.28
N LEU A 156 17.14 12.11 -8.04
CA LEU A 156 16.12 13.17 -7.94
C LEU A 156 14.73 12.63 -8.29
N PRO A 157 13.65 13.12 -7.66
CA PRO A 157 12.28 12.69 -7.98
C PRO A 157 11.92 12.83 -9.47
N SER A 158 12.43 13.86 -10.15
CA SER A 158 12.22 14.10 -11.59
C SER A 158 12.86 13.08 -12.52
N GLU A 159 13.82 12.29 -12.01
CA GLU A 159 14.55 11.26 -12.77
C GLU A 159 13.95 9.87 -12.57
N ARG A 160 12.93 9.75 -11.73
CA ARG A 160 12.33 8.46 -11.36
C ARG A 160 11.18 8.12 -12.27
N ILE A 161 11.20 6.89 -12.76
CA ILE A 161 10.09 6.30 -13.53
C ILE A 161 9.54 5.15 -12.69
N TYR A 162 8.22 5.10 -12.58
CA TYR A 162 7.50 4.04 -11.90
C TYR A 162 6.68 3.28 -12.93
N GLU A 163 6.70 1.96 -12.85
CA GLU A 163 5.89 1.11 -13.71
C GLU A 163 4.74 0.52 -12.89
N MET A 164 3.50 0.79 -13.34
CA MET A 164 2.31 0.14 -12.79
C MET A 164 1.80 -0.89 -13.80
N ARG A 165 1.66 -2.13 -13.37
CA ARG A 165 1.17 -3.24 -14.20
C ARG A 165 -0.22 -3.68 -13.75
N SER A 166 -1.16 -3.68 -14.69
CA SER A 166 -2.46 -4.31 -14.53
C SER A 166 -2.50 -5.59 -15.33
N TYR A 167 -2.96 -6.68 -14.72
CA TYR A 167 -3.10 -7.97 -15.37
C TYR A 167 -4.57 -8.35 -15.48
N GLU A 168 -5.04 -8.42 -16.69
CA GLU A 168 -6.38 -8.85 -16.99
C GLU A 168 -6.43 -10.36 -17.29
N SER A 169 -7.53 -10.98 -16.95
CA SER A 169 -7.75 -12.42 -17.17
C SER A 169 -9.13 -12.66 -17.75
N ALA A 170 -9.23 -13.61 -18.67
CA ALA A 170 -10.48 -13.92 -19.36
C ALA A 170 -11.58 -14.47 -18.44
N THR A 171 -11.22 -14.99 -17.26
CA THR A 171 -12.16 -15.51 -16.25
C THR A 171 -11.60 -15.29 -14.84
N GLU A 172 -12.50 -15.27 -13.86
CA GLU A 172 -12.11 -15.15 -12.43
C GLU A 172 -11.18 -16.31 -12.01
N ALA A 173 -11.42 -17.53 -12.48
CA ALA A 173 -10.56 -18.68 -12.18
C ALA A 173 -9.13 -18.48 -12.71
N LYS A 174 -8.95 -17.87 -13.89
CA LYS A 174 -7.64 -17.53 -14.42
C LYS A 174 -7.00 -16.37 -13.64
N ALA A 175 -7.79 -15.40 -13.20
CA ALA A 175 -7.30 -14.33 -12.32
C ALA A 175 -6.81 -14.87 -10.97
N VAL A 176 -7.51 -15.87 -10.39
CA VAL A 176 -7.02 -16.58 -9.19
C VAL A 176 -5.67 -17.23 -9.46
N LYS A 177 -5.52 -17.97 -10.58
CA LYS A 177 -4.25 -18.61 -10.96
C LYS A 177 -3.12 -17.59 -11.16
N LYS A 178 -3.40 -16.44 -11.76
CA LYS A 178 -2.40 -15.38 -11.89
C LYS A 178 -1.93 -14.86 -10.52
N ARG A 179 -2.84 -14.66 -9.56
CA ARG A 179 -2.48 -14.30 -8.18
C ARG A 179 -1.67 -15.39 -7.47
N GLU A 180 -1.98 -16.66 -7.71
CA GLU A 180 -1.18 -17.78 -7.19
C GLU A 180 0.26 -17.75 -7.73
N MET A 181 0.47 -17.39 -9.01
CA MET A 181 1.82 -17.23 -9.57
C MET A 181 2.63 -16.16 -8.82
N PHE A 182 2.04 -15.03 -8.51
CA PHE A 182 2.71 -14.00 -7.71
C PHE A 182 3.05 -14.49 -6.30
N ASN A 183 2.09 -15.10 -5.59
CA ASN A 183 2.27 -15.48 -4.19
C ASN A 183 3.04 -16.81 -4.00
N GLN A 184 2.75 -17.83 -4.82
CA GLN A 184 3.25 -19.20 -4.62
C GLN A 184 4.23 -19.62 -5.73
N GLY A 185 4.13 -18.99 -6.91
CA GLY A 185 4.99 -19.27 -8.05
C GLY A 185 6.36 -18.62 -8.00
N GLY A 186 6.66 -17.84 -6.94
CA GLY A 186 7.96 -17.23 -6.72
C GLY A 186 8.20 -15.92 -7.48
N GLU A 187 7.20 -15.35 -8.15
CA GLU A 187 7.36 -14.11 -8.93
C GLU A 187 7.73 -12.92 -8.01
N ILE A 188 7.09 -12.79 -6.83
CA ILE A 188 7.45 -11.77 -5.83
C ILE A 188 8.89 -11.96 -5.33
N ALA A 189 9.29 -13.18 -4.99
CA ALA A 189 10.65 -13.47 -4.54
C ALA A 189 11.70 -13.18 -5.63
N LEU A 190 11.37 -13.38 -6.90
CA LEU A 190 12.23 -12.99 -8.01
C LEU A 190 12.38 -11.46 -8.09
N PHE A 191 11.29 -10.70 -7.94
CA PHE A 191 11.34 -9.24 -7.93
C PHE A 191 12.21 -8.70 -6.78
N GLU A 192 12.07 -9.27 -5.57
CA GLU A 192 12.92 -8.94 -4.42
C GLU A 192 14.41 -9.19 -4.73
N THR A 193 14.73 -10.33 -5.37
CA THR A 193 16.10 -10.67 -5.78
C THR A 193 16.66 -9.66 -6.79
N LEU A 194 15.81 -9.17 -7.70
CA LEU A 194 16.14 -8.16 -8.71
C LEU A 194 16.07 -6.73 -8.17
N LYS A 195 15.74 -6.54 -6.88
CA LYS A 195 15.57 -5.23 -6.22
C LYS A 195 14.48 -4.36 -6.85
N PHE A 196 13.45 -4.96 -7.41
CA PHE A 196 12.20 -4.27 -7.69
C PHE A 196 11.41 -4.17 -6.38
N ASN A 197 11.09 -2.96 -5.98
CA ASN A 197 10.30 -2.65 -4.78
C ASN A 197 8.90 -2.14 -5.18
#